data_b29ba820b9967f58645482d30778deef
#
_entry.id   b29ba820b9967f58645482d30778deef
#
_cell.length_a   1.000
_cell.length_b   1.000
_cell.length_c   1.000
_cell.angle_alpha   90.00
_cell.angle_beta   90.00
_cell.angle_gamma   90.00
#
_symmetry.space_group_name_H-M   'P 1'
#
loop_
_entity.id
_entity.type
_entity.pdbx_description
1 polymer ?
#
loop_
_entity_poly.entity_id
_entity_poly.type
_entity_poly.pdbx_seq_one_letter_code
_entity_poly.pdbx_strand_id
1 'polypeptide(L)'
;MPKVKLPRKSTIVDMTAMCDVAFLLLSFFILATKQKPPEVLTITPPNSISAKVAPEDAIIITLTKDGRTFLMLGDDAKKAEILDNLNLTKGLQLSPAELAKWKKQQFYGMPLNQTKGLLAMSSPPSPDKMPGIPTDTTNNEMTDWMRSVTNVYAGGDQSKLQEKLLVKGDNDALYPSFKNIKAAFKKNEIYKFRIVTNGTPVPVGSELYNSSKAL
;
A
#
# COMPACT_ATOMS: atom_id res chain seq x y z
N MET A 1 6.51 78.07 -20.34
CA MET A 1 7.51 76.98 -20.24
C MET A 1 6.88 75.71 -20.80
N PRO A 2 7.40 75.12 -21.89
CA PRO A 2 6.83 73.87 -22.42
C PRO A 2 7.20 72.70 -21.53
N LYS A 3 6.20 71.91 -21.08
CA LYS A 3 6.41 70.67 -20.36
C LYS A 3 6.86 69.57 -21.33
N VAL A 4 8.12 69.16 -21.25
CA VAL A 4 8.66 68.04 -21.99
C VAL A 4 8.06 66.73 -21.38
N LYS A 5 7.23 66.05 -22.17
CA LYS A 5 6.76 64.71 -21.82
C LYS A 5 7.89 63.68 -22.09
N LEU A 6 8.50 63.17 -21.04
CA LEU A 6 9.44 62.06 -21.16
C LEU A 6 8.71 60.80 -21.68
N PRO A 7 9.22 60.13 -22.72
CA PRO A 7 8.63 58.90 -23.20
C PRO A 7 8.80 57.82 -22.12
N ARG A 8 7.69 57.24 -21.68
CA ARG A 8 7.74 56.05 -20.80
C ARG A 8 8.28 54.87 -21.61
N LYS A 9 9.45 54.34 -21.24
CA LYS A 9 9.92 53.04 -21.74
C LYS A 9 8.89 52.00 -21.37
N SER A 10 8.25 51.37 -22.35
CA SER A 10 7.48 50.15 -22.11
C SER A 10 8.48 49.05 -21.80
N THR A 11 8.43 48.50 -20.62
CA THR A 11 9.13 47.28 -20.25
C THR A 11 8.41 46.12 -20.98
N ILE A 12 8.97 45.72 -22.13
CA ILE A 12 8.56 44.47 -22.78
C ILE A 12 9.12 43.39 -21.88
N VAL A 13 8.25 42.76 -21.09
CA VAL A 13 8.60 41.58 -20.32
C VAL A 13 8.76 40.42 -21.31
N ASP A 14 9.94 39.80 -21.36
CA ASP A 14 10.18 38.63 -22.19
C ASP A 14 9.37 37.44 -21.64
N MET A 15 8.24 37.15 -22.29
CA MET A 15 7.33 36.10 -21.89
C MET A 15 7.89 34.70 -22.18
N THR A 16 8.91 34.58 -23.05
CA THR A 16 9.53 33.30 -23.38
C THR A 16 10.27 32.71 -22.18
N ALA A 17 11.04 33.53 -21.46
CA ALA A 17 11.73 33.13 -20.25
C ALA A 17 10.74 32.74 -19.14
N MET A 18 9.62 33.45 -19.01
CA MET A 18 8.56 33.14 -18.06
C MET A 18 7.85 31.82 -18.40
N CYS A 19 7.58 31.55 -19.67
CA CYS A 19 6.99 30.28 -20.12
C CYS A 19 7.92 29.11 -19.90
N ASP A 20 9.23 29.26 -20.11
CA ASP A 20 10.22 28.21 -19.88
C ASP A 20 10.29 27.81 -18.38
N VAL A 21 10.35 28.82 -17.49
CA VAL A 21 10.33 28.57 -16.04
C VAL A 21 9.03 27.89 -15.61
N ALA A 22 7.88 28.32 -16.13
CA ALA A 22 6.59 27.69 -15.83
C ALA A 22 6.54 26.23 -16.34
N PHE A 23 7.08 25.96 -17.52
CA PHE A 23 7.17 24.61 -18.09
C PHE A 23 8.11 23.71 -17.28
N LEU A 24 9.27 24.22 -16.86
CA LEU A 24 10.20 23.49 -16.00
C LEU A 24 9.57 23.15 -14.64
N LEU A 25 8.87 24.11 -14.02
CA LEU A 25 8.13 23.85 -12.77
C LEU A 25 7.03 22.81 -12.97
N LEU A 26 6.24 22.93 -14.05
CA LEU A 26 5.19 21.98 -14.35
C LEU A 26 5.75 20.57 -14.58
N SER A 27 6.80 20.44 -15.39
CA SER A 27 7.45 19.15 -15.65
C SER A 27 8.08 18.57 -14.38
N PHE A 28 8.68 19.40 -13.54
CA PHE A 28 9.20 18.96 -12.23
C PHE A 28 8.08 18.42 -11.33
N PHE A 29 6.95 19.13 -11.22
CA PHE A 29 5.82 18.64 -10.43
C PHE A 29 5.24 17.33 -10.97
N ILE A 30 5.10 17.19 -12.30
CA ILE A 30 4.62 15.95 -12.91
C ILE A 30 5.57 14.77 -12.59
N LEU A 31 6.87 14.99 -12.66
CA LEU A 31 7.87 13.96 -12.38
C LEU A 31 8.05 13.67 -10.88
N ALA A 32 7.86 14.68 -10.03
CA ALA A 32 7.99 14.57 -8.59
C ALA A 32 6.73 13.98 -7.90
N THR A 33 5.55 14.07 -8.53
CA THR A 33 4.32 13.50 -7.98
C THR A 33 4.30 11.99 -8.17
N LYS A 34 4.52 11.25 -7.08
CA LYS A 34 4.23 9.82 -7.04
C LYS A 34 2.72 9.64 -6.93
N GLN A 35 2.11 9.05 -7.94
CA GLN A 35 0.70 8.66 -7.85
C GLN A 35 0.55 7.56 -6.80
N LYS A 36 -0.32 7.79 -5.82
CA LYS A 36 -0.75 6.71 -4.93
C LYS A 36 -1.40 5.63 -5.79
N PRO A 37 -1.05 4.34 -5.59
CA PRO A 37 -1.76 3.28 -6.27
C PRO A 37 -3.26 3.41 -5.98
N PRO A 38 -4.12 3.23 -6.99
CA PRO A 38 -5.56 3.35 -6.79
C PRO A 38 -5.99 2.38 -5.69
N GLU A 39 -6.85 2.83 -4.77
CA GLU A 39 -7.45 1.93 -3.78
C GLU A 39 -8.31 0.92 -4.53
N VAL A 40 -7.82 -0.29 -4.56
CA VAL A 40 -8.36 -1.39 -5.35
C VAL A 40 -9.67 -1.91 -4.76
N LEU A 41 -9.88 -1.67 -3.46
CA LEU A 41 -11.05 -2.12 -2.70
C LEU A 41 -11.57 -0.97 -1.85
N THR A 42 -12.85 -0.69 -1.98
CA THR A 42 -13.55 0.27 -1.11
C THR A 42 -13.74 -0.36 0.26
N ILE A 43 -12.99 0.11 1.24
CA ILE A 43 -13.04 -0.37 2.63
C ILE A 43 -13.19 0.84 3.54
N THR A 44 -14.02 0.71 4.54
CA THR A 44 -14.22 1.72 5.58
C THR A 44 -13.46 1.32 6.84
N PRO A 45 -12.19 1.77 7.03
CA PRO A 45 -11.44 1.44 8.23
C PRO A 45 -12.08 2.04 9.48
N PRO A 46 -11.86 1.45 10.67
CA PRO A 46 -12.32 2.01 11.92
C PRO A 46 -11.65 3.36 12.20
N ASN A 47 -12.31 4.19 12.95
CA ASN A 47 -11.82 5.52 13.32
C ASN A 47 -10.80 5.46 14.47
N SER A 48 -9.79 6.33 14.42
CA SER A 48 -8.78 6.46 15.47
C SER A 48 -8.23 7.89 15.52
N ILE A 49 -7.73 8.28 16.68
CA ILE A 49 -7.01 9.55 16.90
C ILE A 49 -5.51 9.43 16.54
N SER A 50 -5.06 8.30 16.00
CA SER A 50 -3.65 8.08 15.63
C SER A 50 -3.30 8.86 14.36
N ALA A 51 -2.23 9.65 14.42
CA ALA A 51 -1.72 10.46 13.31
C ALA A 51 -0.54 9.79 12.55
N LYS A 52 -0.22 8.52 12.84
CA LYS A 52 0.92 7.85 12.19
C LYS A 52 0.57 7.50 10.75
N VAL A 53 1.34 8.05 9.81
CA VAL A 53 1.20 7.76 8.38
C VAL A 53 1.78 6.37 8.08
N ALA A 54 1.16 5.65 7.14
CA ALA A 54 1.68 4.39 6.62
C ALA A 54 2.94 4.66 5.77
N PRO A 55 4.02 3.86 5.91
CA PRO A 55 5.18 3.97 5.03
C PRO A 55 4.81 3.57 3.59
N GLU A 56 5.51 4.15 2.60
CA GLU A 56 5.26 3.88 1.18
C GLU A 56 5.55 2.42 0.80
N ASP A 57 6.54 1.82 1.45
CA ASP A 57 7.00 0.45 1.27
C ASP A 57 6.30 -0.57 2.18
N ALA A 58 5.10 -0.22 2.66
CA ALA A 58 4.32 -1.04 3.56
C ALA A 58 3.84 -2.34 2.91
N ILE A 59 3.74 -3.37 3.74
CA ILE A 59 3.03 -4.61 3.45
C ILE A 59 1.63 -4.46 4.03
N ILE A 60 0.62 -4.37 3.17
CA ILE A 60 -0.75 -4.11 3.59
C ILE A 60 -1.60 -5.35 3.36
N ILE A 61 -2.15 -5.87 4.45
CA ILE A 61 -3.16 -6.94 4.41
C ILE A 61 -4.51 -6.29 4.56
N THR A 62 -5.36 -6.47 3.55
CA THR A 62 -6.68 -5.87 3.49
C THR A 62 -7.73 -6.94 3.75
N LEU A 63 -8.60 -6.72 4.75
CA LEU A 63 -9.72 -7.58 5.09
C LEU A 63 -11.02 -6.86 4.76
N THR A 64 -11.82 -7.43 3.85
CA THR A 64 -13.13 -6.90 3.49
C THR A 64 -14.22 -7.35 4.49
N LYS A 65 -15.38 -6.68 4.45
CA LYS A 65 -16.57 -7.06 5.22
C LYS A 65 -17.01 -8.52 4.99
N ASP A 66 -16.83 -9.02 3.76
CA ASP A 66 -17.17 -10.38 3.36
C ASP A 66 -16.13 -11.43 3.84
N GLY A 67 -15.11 -11.03 4.57
CA GLY A 67 -14.06 -11.91 5.06
C GLY A 67 -12.97 -12.24 4.04
N ARG A 68 -13.01 -11.66 2.83
CA ARG A 68 -11.97 -11.87 1.82
C ARG A 68 -10.71 -11.11 2.21
N THR A 69 -9.57 -11.75 2.02
CA THR A 69 -8.27 -11.19 2.40
C THR A 69 -7.42 -10.94 1.16
N PHE A 70 -6.79 -9.78 1.10
CA PHE A 70 -5.91 -9.36 0.02
C PHE A 70 -4.58 -8.89 0.59
N LEU A 71 -3.50 -9.05 -0.18
CA LEU A 71 -2.17 -8.64 0.19
C LEU A 71 -1.61 -7.65 -0.83
N MET A 72 -0.99 -6.58 -0.36
CA MET A 72 -0.23 -5.63 -1.17
C MET A 72 1.19 -5.53 -0.61
N LEU A 73 2.18 -5.55 -1.51
CA LEU A 73 3.60 -5.43 -1.18
C LEU A 73 4.12 -4.13 -1.79
N GLY A 74 4.48 -3.16 -0.95
CA GLY A 74 4.89 -1.81 -1.38
C GLY A 74 6.33 -1.71 -1.87
N ASP A 75 7.21 -2.59 -1.42
CA ASP A 75 8.63 -2.62 -1.81
C ASP A 75 8.83 -3.55 -3.00
N ASP A 76 9.10 -3.01 -4.19
CA ASP A 76 9.24 -3.80 -5.42
C ASP A 76 10.43 -4.76 -5.41
N ALA A 77 11.54 -4.41 -4.75
CA ALA A 77 12.69 -5.30 -4.67
C ALA A 77 12.38 -6.50 -3.77
N LYS A 78 11.90 -6.25 -2.57
CA LYS A 78 11.52 -7.31 -1.63
C LYS A 78 10.30 -8.11 -2.11
N LYS A 79 9.37 -7.48 -2.82
CA LYS A 79 8.25 -8.16 -3.48
C LYS A 79 8.74 -9.24 -4.42
N ALA A 80 9.76 -8.94 -5.24
CA ALA A 80 10.33 -9.92 -6.15
C ALA A 80 10.90 -11.13 -5.40
N GLU A 81 11.67 -10.90 -4.33
CA GLU A 81 12.25 -11.96 -3.49
C GLU A 81 11.18 -12.80 -2.76
N ILE A 82 10.14 -12.14 -2.23
CA ILE A 82 9.02 -12.83 -1.55
C ILE A 82 8.30 -13.77 -2.51
N LEU A 83 8.04 -13.32 -3.75
CA LEU A 83 7.35 -14.11 -4.75
C LEU A 83 8.21 -15.28 -5.25
N ASP A 84 9.51 -15.06 -5.43
CA ASP A 84 10.46 -16.13 -5.77
C ASP A 84 10.52 -17.20 -4.66
N ASN A 85 10.61 -16.77 -3.41
CA ASN A 85 10.59 -17.67 -2.25
C ASN A 85 9.28 -18.46 -2.16
N LEU A 86 8.14 -17.79 -2.38
CA LEU A 86 6.82 -18.45 -2.36
C LEU A 86 6.67 -19.45 -3.50
N ASN A 87 7.13 -19.11 -4.72
CA ASN A 87 7.12 -20.02 -5.87
C ASN A 87 7.93 -21.28 -5.59
N LEU A 88 9.12 -21.14 -5.01
CA LEU A 88 9.98 -22.27 -4.64
C LEU A 88 9.36 -23.11 -3.50
N THR A 89 8.92 -22.46 -2.42
CA THR A 89 8.41 -23.15 -1.22
C THR A 89 7.12 -23.91 -1.51
N LYS A 90 6.26 -23.37 -2.37
CA LYS A 90 4.97 -23.99 -2.74
C LYS A 90 5.02 -24.82 -4.01
N GLY A 91 6.14 -24.80 -4.73
CA GLY A 91 6.29 -25.56 -5.96
C GLY A 91 5.27 -25.18 -7.02
N LEU A 92 4.97 -23.88 -7.18
CA LEU A 92 3.95 -23.39 -8.11
C LEU A 92 4.34 -23.60 -9.56
N GLN A 93 5.62 -23.89 -9.84
CA GLN A 93 6.18 -24.16 -11.17
C GLN A 93 5.80 -23.09 -12.19
N LEU A 94 5.90 -21.82 -11.80
CA LEU A 94 5.66 -20.69 -12.67
C LEU A 94 6.84 -20.53 -13.65
N SER A 95 6.53 -20.32 -14.93
CA SER A 95 7.55 -19.96 -15.91
C SER A 95 8.13 -18.58 -15.63
N PRO A 96 9.35 -18.24 -16.11
CA PRO A 96 9.94 -16.92 -15.92
C PRO A 96 9.04 -15.78 -16.42
N ALA A 97 8.29 -16.01 -17.49
CA ALA A 97 7.35 -15.04 -18.05
C ALA A 97 6.13 -14.83 -17.13
N GLU A 98 5.57 -15.91 -16.57
CA GLU A 98 4.47 -15.85 -15.60
C GLU A 98 4.93 -15.18 -14.32
N LEU A 99 6.11 -15.52 -13.83
CA LEU A 99 6.70 -14.89 -12.63
C LEU A 99 6.91 -13.39 -12.83
N ALA A 100 7.39 -12.96 -14.00
CA ALA A 100 7.52 -11.54 -14.32
C ALA A 100 6.17 -10.82 -14.36
N LYS A 101 5.11 -11.45 -14.86
CA LYS A 101 3.73 -10.92 -14.79
C LYS A 101 3.25 -10.83 -13.34
N TRP A 102 3.52 -11.85 -12.53
CA TRP A 102 3.13 -11.89 -11.12
C TRP A 102 3.80 -10.78 -10.31
N LYS A 103 5.08 -10.52 -10.54
CA LYS A 103 5.85 -9.42 -9.93
C LYS A 103 5.31 -8.03 -10.28
N LYS A 104 4.68 -7.87 -11.45
CA LYS A 104 4.06 -6.60 -11.87
C LYS A 104 2.71 -6.32 -11.20
N GLN A 105 2.08 -7.32 -10.60
CA GLN A 105 0.81 -7.11 -9.91
C GLN A 105 1.01 -6.24 -8.67
N GLN A 106 0.05 -5.34 -8.43
CA GLN A 106 0.09 -4.45 -7.27
C GLN A 106 -0.50 -5.09 -6.02
N PHE A 107 -1.41 -6.05 -6.20
CA PHE A 107 -2.07 -6.73 -5.08
C PHE A 107 -2.34 -8.18 -5.43
N TYR A 108 -2.46 -8.99 -4.39
CA TYR A 108 -2.64 -10.43 -4.45
C TYR A 108 -3.92 -10.79 -3.71
N GLY A 109 -4.80 -11.49 -4.37
CA GLY A 109 -6.13 -11.84 -3.83
C GLY A 109 -6.69 -13.12 -4.45
N MET A 110 -5.82 -14.02 -4.89
CA MET A 110 -6.21 -15.32 -5.44
C MET A 110 -5.56 -16.44 -4.63
N PRO A 111 -6.22 -17.59 -4.51
CA PRO A 111 -5.60 -18.80 -3.98
C PRO A 111 -4.37 -19.20 -4.80
N LEU A 112 -3.33 -19.71 -4.16
CA LEU A 112 -2.07 -20.07 -4.79
C LEU A 112 -2.24 -21.10 -5.92
N ASN A 113 -3.16 -22.05 -5.77
CA ASN A 113 -3.48 -23.04 -6.79
C ASN A 113 -4.11 -22.43 -8.06
N GLN A 114 -4.75 -21.28 -7.98
CA GLN A 114 -5.38 -20.57 -9.10
C GLN A 114 -4.48 -19.49 -9.73
N THR A 115 -3.33 -19.20 -9.11
CA THR A 115 -2.43 -18.13 -9.56
C THR A 115 -1.97 -18.36 -10.99
N LYS A 116 -1.64 -19.59 -11.38
CA LYS A 116 -1.21 -19.92 -12.75
C LYS A 116 -2.30 -19.65 -13.78
N GLY A 117 -3.55 -19.99 -13.47
CA GLY A 117 -4.71 -19.69 -14.32
C GLY A 117 -4.95 -18.19 -14.46
N LEU A 118 -4.79 -17.43 -13.39
CA LEU A 118 -4.88 -15.97 -13.41
C LEU A 118 -3.81 -15.35 -14.34
N LEU A 119 -2.57 -15.81 -14.25
CA LEU A 119 -1.46 -15.28 -15.03
C LEU A 119 -1.56 -15.63 -16.52
N ALA A 120 -2.30 -16.68 -16.88
CA ALA A 120 -2.61 -17.03 -18.26
C ALA A 120 -3.66 -16.11 -18.90
N MET A 121 -4.45 -15.39 -18.09
CA MET A 121 -5.45 -14.46 -18.60
C MET A 121 -4.78 -13.22 -19.21
N SER A 122 -5.35 -12.70 -20.30
CA SER A 122 -4.88 -11.48 -20.95
C SER A 122 -5.12 -10.22 -20.08
N SER A 123 -6.18 -10.24 -19.26
CA SER A 123 -6.51 -9.16 -18.32
C SER A 123 -6.88 -9.77 -16.97
N PRO A 124 -6.24 -9.35 -15.87
CA PRO A 124 -6.62 -9.82 -14.54
C PRO A 124 -8.05 -9.37 -14.20
N PRO A 125 -8.81 -10.18 -13.48
CA PRO A 125 -10.15 -9.81 -13.04
C PRO A 125 -10.07 -8.61 -12.07
N SER A 126 -11.15 -7.82 -12.03
CA SER A 126 -11.28 -6.76 -11.04
C SER A 126 -11.16 -7.33 -9.63
N PRO A 127 -10.60 -6.60 -8.66
CA PRO A 127 -10.46 -7.05 -7.28
C PRO A 127 -11.76 -7.51 -6.63
N ASP A 128 -12.85 -6.84 -6.95
CA ASP A 128 -14.19 -7.20 -6.44
C ASP A 128 -14.62 -8.62 -6.83
N LYS A 129 -14.12 -9.12 -7.96
CA LYS A 129 -14.40 -10.46 -8.48
C LYS A 129 -13.41 -11.52 -8.02
N MET A 130 -12.34 -11.12 -7.30
CA MET A 130 -11.38 -12.07 -6.78
C MET A 130 -11.88 -12.70 -5.48
N PRO A 131 -11.67 -14.01 -5.29
CA PRO A 131 -12.14 -14.73 -4.10
C PRO A 131 -11.40 -14.33 -2.81
N GLY A 132 -10.25 -13.68 -2.93
CA GLY A 132 -9.34 -13.43 -1.80
C GLY A 132 -8.36 -14.58 -1.56
N ILE A 133 -7.33 -14.31 -0.77
CA ILE A 133 -6.42 -15.34 -0.26
C ILE A 133 -7.17 -16.15 0.79
N PRO A 134 -7.19 -17.49 0.70
CA PRO A 134 -7.82 -18.32 1.71
C PRO A 134 -7.19 -18.11 3.09
N THR A 135 -8.01 -17.80 4.07
CA THR A 135 -7.59 -17.61 5.48
C THR A 135 -8.45 -18.44 6.43
N ASP A 136 -8.95 -19.57 5.96
CA ASP A 136 -9.77 -20.46 6.78
C ASP A 136 -8.96 -21.20 7.81
N THR A 137 -9.63 -21.77 8.82
CA THR A 137 -8.98 -22.55 9.88
C THR A 137 -8.27 -23.79 9.34
N THR A 138 -8.80 -24.40 8.28
CA THR A 138 -8.25 -25.61 7.63
C THR A 138 -7.24 -25.30 6.54
N ASN A 139 -7.48 -24.24 5.76
CA ASN A 139 -6.61 -23.78 4.68
C ASN A 139 -6.28 -22.30 4.84
N ASN A 140 -5.15 -22.02 5.49
CA ASN A 140 -4.71 -20.66 5.72
C ASN A 140 -3.45 -20.37 4.90
N GLU A 141 -3.64 -20.00 3.62
CA GLU A 141 -2.53 -19.65 2.71
C GLU A 141 -1.79 -18.38 3.13
N MET A 142 -2.44 -17.50 3.93
CA MET A 142 -1.77 -16.34 4.51
C MET A 142 -0.56 -16.75 5.38
N THR A 143 -0.58 -17.96 5.98
CA THR A 143 0.58 -18.47 6.71
C THR A 143 1.80 -18.64 5.80
N ASP A 144 1.62 -19.11 4.59
CA ASP A 144 2.70 -19.32 3.64
C ASP A 144 3.22 -18.00 3.07
N TRP A 145 2.31 -17.07 2.79
CA TRP A 145 2.65 -15.71 2.42
C TRP A 145 3.52 -15.05 3.50
N MET A 146 3.10 -15.12 4.77
CA MET A 146 3.85 -14.52 5.88
C MET A 146 5.18 -15.23 6.12
N ARG A 147 5.26 -16.54 5.87
CA ARG A 147 6.54 -17.27 5.92
C ARG A 147 7.53 -16.74 4.90
N SER A 148 7.10 -16.55 3.65
CA SER A 148 7.95 -15.99 2.61
C SER A 148 8.37 -14.55 2.93
N VAL A 149 7.46 -13.73 3.48
CA VAL A 149 7.78 -12.40 3.97
C VAL A 149 8.83 -12.46 5.08
N THR A 150 8.62 -13.29 6.11
CA THR A 150 9.55 -13.42 7.23
C THR A 150 10.92 -13.91 6.76
N ASN A 151 10.99 -14.87 5.85
CA ASN A 151 12.25 -15.37 5.29
C ASN A 151 13.07 -14.27 4.61
N VAL A 152 12.44 -13.42 3.82
CA VAL A 152 13.10 -12.30 3.13
C VAL A 152 13.56 -11.21 4.11
N TYR A 153 12.84 -11.03 5.22
CA TYR A 153 13.21 -10.07 6.26
C TYR A 153 14.10 -10.68 7.37
N ALA A 154 14.32 -12.01 7.40
CA ALA A 154 15.11 -12.68 8.44
C ALA A 154 16.60 -12.29 8.47
N GLY A 155 17.12 -11.69 7.39
CA GLY A 155 18.51 -11.23 7.27
C GLY A 155 18.88 -10.00 8.14
N GLY A 156 18.08 -9.62 9.16
CA GLY A 156 18.38 -8.52 10.09
C GLY A 156 17.30 -7.44 10.22
N ASP A 157 16.25 -7.52 9.43
CA ASP A 157 15.23 -6.47 9.34
C ASP A 157 13.89 -6.84 10.00
N GLN A 158 13.87 -7.77 10.95
CA GLN A 158 12.62 -8.20 11.60
C GLN A 158 11.90 -7.07 12.37
N SER A 159 12.66 -6.14 12.96
CA SER A 159 12.09 -4.93 13.57
C SER A 159 11.45 -4.02 12.51
N LYS A 160 12.08 -3.88 11.36
CA LYS A 160 11.55 -3.12 10.23
C LYS A 160 10.30 -3.76 9.64
N LEU A 161 10.21 -5.11 9.61
CA LEU A 161 9.00 -5.80 9.20
C LEU A 161 7.80 -5.43 10.08
N GLN A 162 7.99 -5.34 11.40
CA GLN A 162 6.91 -4.97 12.33
C GLN A 162 6.39 -3.54 12.11
N GLU A 163 7.23 -2.63 11.64
CA GLU A 163 6.84 -1.26 11.32
C GLU A 163 6.12 -1.16 9.98
N LYS A 164 6.50 -2.01 9.01
CA LYS A 164 5.97 -2.02 7.65
C LYS A 164 4.70 -2.88 7.50
N LEU A 165 4.45 -3.81 8.43
CA LEU A 165 3.29 -4.70 8.35
C LEU A 165 2.04 -3.99 8.88
N LEU A 166 1.09 -3.75 7.96
CA LEU A 166 -0.17 -3.08 8.24
C LEU A 166 -1.34 -4.01 7.92
N VAL A 167 -2.36 -3.95 8.77
CA VAL A 167 -3.65 -4.60 8.52
C VAL A 167 -4.71 -3.52 8.35
N LYS A 168 -5.35 -3.49 7.20
CA LYS A 168 -6.48 -2.62 6.89
C LYS A 168 -7.76 -3.48 6.92
N GLY A 169 -8.53 -3.38 7.97
CA GLY A 169 -9.81 -4.09 8.11
C GLY A 169 -10.99 -3.18 7.84
N ASP A 170 -12.04 -3.72 7.26
CA ASP A 170 -13.33 -3.04 7.21
C ASP A 170 -13.94 -3.01 8.62
N ASN A 171 -14.64 -1.92 8.96
CA ASN A 171 -15.32 -1.78 10.26
C ASN A 171 -16.36 -2.87 10.52
N ASP A 172 -16.98 -3.37 9.42
CA ASP A 172 -17.99 -4.41 9.46
C ASP A 172 -17.41 -5.83 9.27
N ALA A 173 -16.08 -5.95 9.23
CA ALA A 173 -15.44 -7.25 9.07
C ALA A 173 -15.65 -8.15 10.29
N LEU A 174 -15.94 -9.42 10.04
CA LEU A 174 -16.16 -10.39 11.11
C LEU A 174 -14.86 -10.75 11.83
N TYR A 175 -14.90 -10.74 13.15
CA TYR A 175 -13.75 -11.08 14.00
C TYR A 175 -13.11 -12.45 13.70
N PRO A 176 -13.84 -13.53 13.36
CA PRO A 176 -13.22 -14.81 12.98
C PRO A 176 -12.22 -14.69 11.83
N SER A 177 -12.50 -13.91 10.79
CA SER A 177 -11.58 -13.69 9.67
C SER A 177 -10.31 -12.98 10.12
N PHE A 178 -10.43 -11.96 10.96
CA PHE A 178 -9.28 -11.29 11.56
C PHE A 178 -8.46 -12.22 12.48
N LYS A 179 -9.13 -13.08 13.24
CA LYS A 179 -8.49 -14.09 14.09
C LYS A 179 -7.62 -15.05 13.26
N ASN A 180 -8.09 -15.45 12.08
CA ASN A 180 -7.34 -16.34 11.19
C ASN A 180 -6.09 -15.66 10.61
N ILE A 181 -6.14 -14.35 10.30
CA ILE A 181 -4.96 -13.56 9.91
C ILE A 181 -3.96 -13.52 11.07
N LYS A 182 -4.43 -13.24 12.29
CA LYS A 182 -3.57 -13.27 13.49
C LYS A 182 -2.95 -14.65 13.72
N ALA A 183 -3.66 -15.73 13.45
CA ALA A 183 -3.13 -17.09 13.55
C ALA A 183 -1.98 -17.32 12.56
N ALA A 184 -2.08 -16.79 11.32
CA ALA A 184 -1.00 -16.84 10.35
C ALA A 184 0.23 -16.05 10.82
N PHE A 185 0.02 -14.89 11.44
CA PHE A 185 1.11 -14.10 12.02
C PHE A 185 1.81 -14.84 13.15
N LYS A 186 1.02 -15.39 14.10
CA LYS A 186 1.57 -16.16 15.24
C LYS A 186 2.41 -17.36 14.80
N LYS A 187 2.00 -18.08 13.74
CA LYS A 187 2.75 -19.21 13.18
C LYS A 187 4.11 -18.80 12.59
N ASN A 188 4.26 -17.52 12.22
CA ASN A 188 5.49 -16.96 11.67
C ASN A 188 6.20 -16.00 12.64
N GLU A 189 5.90 -16.11 13.95
CA GLU A 189 6.52 -15.33 15.03
C GLU A 189 6.37 -13.81 14.88
N ILE A 190 5.34 -13.38 14.16
CA ILE A 190 5.00 -11.96 13.99
C ILE A 190 4.01 -11.57 15.11
N TYR A 191 4.51 -10.90 16.14
CA TYR A 191 3.70 -10.52 17.30
C TYR A 191 3.28 -9.03 17.29
N LYS A 192 3.89 -8.22 16.43
CA LYS A 192 3.60 -6.79 16.33
C LYS A 192 3.27 -6.44 14.88
N PHE A 193 2.18 -5.74 14.68
CA PHE A 193 1.74 -5.17 13.42
C PHE A 193 0.93 -3.90 13.70
N ARG A 194 0.70 -3.10 12.70
CA ARG A 194 -0.06 -1.85 12.81
C ARG A 194 -1.42 -2.02 12.13
N ILE A 195 -2.43 -1.36 12.67
CA ILE A 195 -3.77 -1.33 12.06
C ILE A 195 -3.95 0.04 11.38
N VAL A 196 -4.41 0.00 10.14
CA VAL A 196 -4.77 1.22 9.39
C VAL A 196 -6.14 1.68 9.87
N THR A 197 -6.23 2.95 10.26
CA THR A 197 -7.46 3.57 10.77
C THR A 197 -7.69 4.91 10.08
N ASN A 198 -8.94 5.37 10.05
CA ASN A 198 -9.27 6.73 9.65
C ASN A 198 -8.96 7.69 10.79
N GLY A 199 -8.23 8.78 10.48
CA GLY A 199 -7.96 9.83 11.46
C GLY A 199 -9.24 10.62 11.79
N THR A 200 -9.60 10.69 13.06
CA THR A 200 -10.63 11.61 13.55
C THR A 200 -9.99 12.73 14.34
N PRO A 201 -10.54 13.96 14.28
CA PRO A 201 -10.04 15.04 15.11
C PRO A 201 -10.19 14.67 16.58
N VAL A 202 -9.23 15.11 17.38
CA VAL A 202 -9.26 14.89 18.84
C VAL A 202 -10.44 15.64 19.44
N PRO A 203 -11.30 15.00 20.25
CA PRO A 203 -12.45 15.66 20.86
C PRO A 203 -12.01 16.86 21.69
N VAL A 204 -12.71 17.99 21.52
CA VAL A 204 -12.46 19.21 22.27
C VAL A 204 -12.66 18.95 23.77
N GLY A 205 -11.69 19.35 24.59
CA GLY A 205 -11.74 19.15 26.04
C GLY A 205 -11.16 17.83 26.54
N SER A 206 -10.70 16.93 25.67
CA SER A 206 -9.95 15.75 26.10
C SER A 206 -8.53 16.11 26.55
N GLU A 207 -7.90 15.27 27.39
CA GLU A 207 -6.51 15.48 27.83
C GLU A 207 -5.55 15.60 26.64
N LEU A 208 -5.75 14.80 25.58
CA LEU A 208 -4.98 14.87 24.35
C LEU A 208 -5.18 16.20 23.60
N TYR A 209 -6.39 16.75 23.58
CA TYR A 209 -6.66 18.07 22.99
C TYR A 209 -5.93 19.18 23.75
N ASN A 210 -5.96 19.11 25.09
CA ASN A 210 -5.30 20.10 25.94
C ASN A 210 -3.78 20.02 25.84
N SER A 211 -3.21 18.81 25.76
CA SER A 211 -1.76 18.62 25.56
C SER A 211 -1.28 19.04 24.17
N SER A 212 -2.08 18.86 23.13
CA SER A 212 -1.72 19.31 21.76
C SER A 212 -1.78 20.83 21.60
N LYS A 213 -2.49 21.55 22.47
CA LYS A 213 -2.57 23.02 22.48
C LYS A 213 -1.46 23.68 23.31
N ALA A 214 -0.76 22.89 24.13
CA ALA A 214 0.33 23.34 25.00
C ALA A 214 1.73 23.27 24.35
N LEU A 215 1.81 22.81 23.09
CA LEU A 215 2.98 22.77 22.22
C LEU A 215 2.86 23.85 21.14
#